data_28ecc3321831b71c88561d84ee9d7f14
#
_entry.id   28ecc3321831b71c88561d84ee9d7f14
#
_cell.length_a   1.000
_cell.length_b   1.000
_cell.length_c   1.000
_cell.angle_alpha   90.00
_cell.angle_beta   90.00
_cell.angle_gamma   90.00
#
_symmetry.space_group_name_H-M   'P 1'
#
loop_
_entity.id
_entity.type
_entity.pdbx_description
1 polymer ?
#
loop_
_entity_poly.entity_id
_entity_poly.type
_entity_poly.pdbx_seq_one_letter_code
_entity_poly.pdbx_strand_id
1 'polypeptide(L)'
;MRPGSGAVLALSLLAGLAAAGLARAEEAPQASPQACEVPGYLLSTESLLPKVTEAVKNGRPLTILVVGSRSSTIASSADSAYPAKLQAALKEKLPSIPINLSVELQPGKTAEEADTTLVKLVEAKRPTLVIWQTGTVDAMRSVDPDDFRGAVGDGVVALQNAGADVVLINLQYSPRTETMISAPPYLDNMRVVAQQHNVPLFDRFAIMRHWNDAGDFDLFSTVHGPDMAKRVHACLGRALSKFVLDAARLDQAQQN
;
A
#
# COMPACT_ATOMS: atom_id res chain seq x y z
N MET A 1 31.31 78.29 -60.19
CA MET A 1 32.16 78.62 -59.03
C MET A 1 31.72 77.81 -57.79
N ARG A 2 32.62 76.96 -57.43
CA ARG A 2 32.77 76.28 -56.10
C ARG A 2 31.65 75.59 -55.37
N PRO A 3 32.11 74.67 -54.58
CA PRO A 3 31.58 73.32 -54.42
C PRO A 3 30.95 73.15 -53.06
N GLY A 4 30.13 72.13 -52.89
CA GLY A 4 29.51 71.81 -51.61
C GLY A 4 29.76 70.37 -51.25
N SER A 5 30.26 70.22 -50.07
CA SER A 5 30.72 68.98 -49.42
C SER A 5 29.67 67.99 -49.20
N GLY A 6 30.03 66.69 -49.43
CA GLY A 6 29.25 65.57 -49.08
C GLY A 6 29.26 65.27 -47.58
N ALA A 7 28.16 64.86 -47.07
CA ALA A 7 28.04 64.28 -45.75
C ALA A 7 27.74 62.77 -45.89
N VAL A 8 28.68 61.99 -45.44
CA VAL A 8 28.55 60.49 -45.34
C VAL A 8 27.79 60.21 -44.06
N LEU A 9 26.62 59.65 -44.21
CA LEU A 9 25.85 59.07 -43.09
C LEU A 9 26.33 57.65 -42.85
N ALA A 10 26.96 57.43 -41.71
CA ALA A 10 27.31 56.12 -41.24
C ALA A 10 26.06 55.45 -40.58
N LEU A 11 25.59 54.38 -41.16
CA LEU A 11 24.49 53.55 -40.62
C LEU A 11 25.07 52.57 -39.65
N SER A 12 24.86 52.78 -38.35
CA SER A 12 25.27 51.87 -37.29
C SER A 12 24.18 50.78 -37.13
N LEU A 13 24.45 49.54 -37.55
CA LEU A 13 23.62 48.38 -37.25
C LEU A 13 23.87 47.99 -35.80
N LEU A 14 22.87 48.17 -34.93
CA LEU A 14 22.79 47.54 -33.64
C LEU A 14 22.23 46.14 -33.79
N ALA A 15 23.08 45.10 -33.66
CA ALA A 15 22.68 43.72 -33.55
C ALA A 15 22.20 43.46 -32.10
N GLY A 16 20.88 43.38 -31.93
CA GLY A 16 20.26 42.94 -30.67
C GLY A 16 20.41 41.42 -30.50
N LEU A 17 21.25 40.97 -29.56
CA LEU A 17 21.26 39.59 -29.10
C LEU A 17 19.99 39.36 -28.25
N ALA A 18 19.02 38.64 -28.82
CA ALA A 18 17.93 38.07 -28.07
C ALA A 18 18.45 36.85 -27.31
N ALA A 19 18.71 36.98 -26.01
CA ALA A 19 18.95 35.85 -25.11
C ALA A 19 17.65 35.10 -24.90
N ALA A 20 17.44 34.02 -25.63
CA ALA A 20 16.38 33.04 -25.37
C ALA A 20 16.71 32.34 -24.04
N GLY A 21 16.07 32.75 -22.96
CA GLY A 21 16.09 32.06 -21.69
C GLY A 21 15.40 30.72 -21.87
N LEU A 22 16.17 29.65 -21.94
CA LEU A 22 15.66 28.27 -21.78
C LEU A 22 15.12 28.17 -20.35
N ALA A 23 13.80 28.25 -20.18
CA ALA A 23 13.14 27.86 -18.97
C ALA A 23 13.38 26.33 -18.80
N ARG A 24 14.29 26.03 -17.90
CA ARG A 24 14.52 24.64 -17.48
C ARG A 24 13.25 24.23 -16.73
N ALA A 25 12.45 23.36 -17.34
CA ALA A 25 11.37 22.69 -16.64
C ALA A 25 12.01 21.97 -15.46
N GLU A 26 11.66 22.36 -14.24
CA GLU A 26 12.06 21.70 -13.02
C GLU A 26 11.40 20.33 -13.03
N GLU A 27 12.17 19.31 -13.40
CA GLU A 27 11.75 17.91 -13.43
C GLU A 27 11.38 17.53 -12.00
N ALA A 28 10.11 17.21 -11.78
CA ALA A 28 9.63 16.76 -10.47
C ALA A 28 10.54 15.63 -9.98
N PRO A 29 10.94 15.60 -8.68
CA PRO A 29 11.86 14.61 -8.17
C PRO A 29 11.32 13.21 -8.47
N GLN A 30 11.96 12.53 -9.40
CA GLN A 30 11.69 11.11 -9.62
C GLN A 30 12.07 10.40 -8.33
N ALA A 31 11.13 9.62 -7.77
CA ALA A 31 11.41 8.79 -6.62
C ALA A 31 12.66 7.96 -6.91
N SER A 32 13.70 8.12 -6.07
CA SER A 32 14.91 7.33 -6.22
C SER A 32 14.56 5.83 -6.25
N PRO A 33 15.33 4.98 -6.95
CA PRO A 33 15.12 3.52 -6.95
C PRO A 33 15.10 2.92 -5.54
N GLN A 34 15.68 3.59 -4.56
CA GLN A 34 15.72 3.21 -3.14
C GLN A 34 14.42 3.53 -2.38
N ALA A 35 13.58 4.44 -2.89
CA ALA A 35 12.27 4.69 -2.28
C ALA A 35 11.44 3.40 -2.31
N CYS A 36 10.89 3.00 -1.14
CA CYS A 36 10.13 1.77 -0.93
C CYS A 36 10.94 0.56 -0.43
N GLU A 37 12.18 0.72 -0.06
CA GLU A 37 12.87 -0.37 0.62
C GLU A 37 12.16 -0.66 1.96
N VAL A 38 11.99 -1.95 2.24
CA VAL A 38 11.41 -2.44 3.49
C VAL A 38 12.41 -3.41 4.10
N PRO A 39 12.82 -3.21 5.35
CA PRO A 39 13.68 -4.15 6.05
C PRO A 39 13.14 -5.57 6.01
N GLY A 40 14.00 -6.55 5.75
CA GLY A 40 13.59 -7.94 5.57
C GLY A 40 12.75 -8.49 6.73
N TYR A 41 13.06 -8.09 7.97
CA TYR A 41 12.33 -8.52 9.16
C TYR A 41 10.86 -8.04 9.20
N LEU A 42 10.50 -6.97 8.45
CA LEU A 42 9.11 -6.51 8.32
C LEU A 42 8.36 -7.25 7.21
N LEU A 43 9.05 -8.01 6.38
CA LEU A 43 8.48 -8.76 5.27
C LEU A 43 8.56 -10.27 5.47
N SER A 44 9.19 -10.75 6.53
CA SER A 44 9.28 -12.17 6.87
C SER A 44 8.22 -12.55 7.90
N THR A 45 7.70 -13.78 7.78
CA THR A 45 6.76 -14.36 8.72
C THR A 45 6.98 -15.87 8.83
N GLU A 46 6.73 -16.41 10.04
CA GLU A 46 6.73 -17.86 10.27
C GLU A 46 5.38 -18.49 9.91
N SER A 47 4.30 -17.70 9.99
CA SER A 47 2.95 -18.14 9.65
C SER A 47 2.82 -18.37 8.15
N LEU A 48 2.12 -19.43 7.75
CA LEU A 48 2.03 -19.90 6.38
C LEU A 48 0.66 -19.63 5.74
N LEU A 49 0.66 -19.60 4.39
CA LEU A 49 -0.53 -19.52 3.55
C LEU A 49 -0.71 -20.82 2.74
N PRO A 50 -1.11 -21.94 3.36
CA PRO A 50 -1.11 -23.24 2.72
C PRO A 50 -2.07 -23.33 1.52
N LYS A 51 -3.22 -22.65 1.55
CA LYS A 51 -4.19 -22.66 0.45
C LYS A 51 -3.70 -21.84 -0.74
N VAL A 52 -3.00 -20.73 -0.50
CA VAL A 52 -2.30 -19.98 -1.54
C VAL A 52 -1.23 -20.85 -2.18
N THR A 53 -0.40 -21.49 -1.37
CA THR A 53 0.65 -22.41 -1.83
C THR A 53 0.06 -23.52 -2.70
N GLU A 54 -1.00 -24.16 -2.22
CA GLU A 54 -1.68 -25.25 -2.93
C GLU A 54 -2.30 -24.78 -4.24
N ALA A 55 -2.97 -23.63 -4.26
CA ALA A 55 -3.57 -23.09 -5.47
C ALA A 55 -2.51 -22.84 -6.54
N VAL A 56 -1.40 -22.19 -6.19
CA VAL A 56 -0.31 -21.86 -7.11
C VAL A 56 0.37 -23.15 -7.61
N LYS A 57 0.73 -24.07 -6.75
CA LYS A 57 1.38 -25.35 -7.14
C LYS A 57 0.51 -26.19 -8.08
N ASN A 58 -0.81 -26.10 -7.95
CA ASN A 58 -1.75 -26.83 -8.79
C ASN A 58 -2.23 -26.03 -10.02
N GLY A 59 -1.64 -24.88 -10.30
CA GLY A 59 -2.02 -24.03 -11.44
C GLY A 59 -3.44 -23.45 -11.34
N ARG A 60 -4.04 -23.45 -10.11
CA ARG A 60 -5.40 -22.96 -9.91
C ARG A 60 -5.42 -21.44 -9.76
N PRO A 61 -6.52 -20.77 -10.16
CA PRO A 61 -6.68 -19.34 -9.93
C PRO A 61 -6.52 -18.97 -8.45
N LEU A 62 -5.79 -17.88 -8.19
CA LEU A 62 -5.68 -17.29 -6.87
C LEU A 62 -6.75 -16.19 -6.73
N THR A 63 -7.79 -16.48 -5.95
CA THR A 63 -8.88 -15.55 -5.66
C THR A 63 -8.62 -14.84 -4.34
N ILE A 64 -8.45 -13.52 -4.40
CA ILE A 64 -8.11 -12.67 -3.26
C ILE A 64 -9.28 -11.74 -2.95
N LEU A 65 -9.68 -11.70 -1.68
CA LEU A 65 -10.61 -10.73 -1.15
C LEU A 65 -9.86 -9.78 -0.21
N VAL A 66 -9.80 -8.50 -0.56
CA VAL A 66 -9.31 -7.46 0.35
C VAL A 66 -10.49 -6.82 1.05
N VAL A 67 -10.53 -6.93 2.37
CA VAL A 67 -11.50 -6.22 3.22
C VAL A 67 -10.78 -5.12 3.95
N GLY A 68 -11.26 -3.88 3.83
CA GLY A 68 -10.54 -2.77 4.42
C GLY A 68 -11.39 -1.51 4.62
N SER A 69 -10.73 -0.42 4.91
CA SER A 69 -11.35 0.88 5.18
C SER A 69 -11.07 1.89 4.06
N ARG A 70 -11.37 3.16 4.30
CA ARG A 70 -11.02 4.25 3.37
C ARG A 70 -9.55 4.31 3.00
N SER A 71 -8.66 3.87 3.90
CA SER A 71 -7.22 3.85 3.64
C SER A 71 -6.75 2.67 2.79
N SER A 72 -7.67 1.81 2.35
CA SER A 72 -7.40 0.75 1.36
C SER A 72 -7.64 1.20 -0.07
N THR A 73 -8.09 2.43 -0.29
CA THR A 73 -8.36 3.00 -1.62
C THR A 73 -7.84 4.42 -1.74
N ILE A 74 -7.83 4.92 -2.96
CA ILE A 74 -7.63 6.33 -3.29
C ILE A 74 -8.90 6.77 -4.01
N ALA A 75 -9.66 7.71 -3.43
CA ALA A 75 -11.02 8.04 -3.85
C ALA A 75 -11.16 8.38 -5.35
N SER A 76 -10.17 9.03 -5.94
CA SER A 76 -10.16 9.41 -7.36
C SER A 76 -9.40 8.43 -8.27
N SER A 77 -8.81 7.36 -7.73
CA SER A 77 -7.91 6.48 -8.48
C SER A 77 -7.76 5.11 -7.80
N ALA A 78 -8.80 4.31 -7.81
CA ALA A 78 -8.80 2.98 -7.20
C ALA A 78 -7.68 2.07 -7.78
N ASP A 79 -7.38 2.21 -9.08
CA ASP A 79 -6.30 1.47 -9.75
C ASP A 79 -4.88 1.84 -9.25
N SER A 80 -4.77 2.96 -8.56
CA SER A 80 -3.52 3.38 -7.90
C SER A 80 -3.44 2.93 -6.44
N ALA A 81 -4.50 2.37 -5.88
CA ALA A 81 -4.53 1.88 -4.51
C ALA A 81 -3.74 0.57 -4.34
N TYR A 82 -3.28 0.31 -3.12
CA TYR A 82 -2.40 -0.85 -2.85
C TYR A 82 -3.01 -2.20 -3.26
N PRO A 83 -4.33 -2.46 -3.19
CA PRO A 83 -4.87 -3.73 -3.65
C PRO A 83 -4.67 -3.96 -5.15
N ALA A 84 -4.89 -2.92 -5.98
CA ALA A 84 -4.62 -3.03 -7.42
C ALA A 84 -3.13 -3.19 -7.72
N LYS A 85 -2.25 -2.53 -6.95
CA LYS A 85 -0.80 -2.68 -7.06
C LYS A 85 -0.32 -4.06 -6.61
N LEU A 86 -0.93 -4.63 -5.58
CA LEU A 86 -0.73 -6.02 -5.16
C LEU A 86 -1.09 -6.98 -6.30
N GLN A 87 -2.28 -6.82 -6.89
CA GLN A 87 -2.71 -7.67 -7.99
C GLN A 87 -1.74 -7.60 -9.18
N ALA A 88 -1.31 -6.41 -9.55
CA ALA A 88 -0.34 -6.22 -10.64
C ALA A 88 1.01 -6.90 -10.33
N ALA A 89 1.54 -6.73 -9.12
CA ALA A 89 2.79 -7.33 -8.69
C ALA A 89 2.71 -8.87 -8.63
N LEU A 90 1.58 -9.43 -8.15
CA LEU A 90 1.37 -10.88 -8.14
C LEU A 90 1.25 -11.45 -9.57
N LYS A 91 0.58 -10.75 -10.49
CA LYS A 91 0.52 -11.17 -11.91
C LYS A 91 1.90 -11.18 -12.57
N GLU A 92 2.76 -10.24 -12.22
CA GLU A 92 4.14 -10.19 -12.70
C GLU A 92 4.97 -11.38 -12.18
N LYS A 93 4.81 -11.70 -10.89
CA LYS A 93 5.56 -12.77 -10.23
C LYS A 93 5.02 -14.18 -10.52
N LEU A 94 3.74 -14.31 -10.83
CA LEU A 94 3.06 -15.57 -11.07
C LEU A 94 2.35 -15.53 -12.46
N PRO A 95 3.09 -15.41 -13.57
CA PRO A 95 2.51 -15.14 -14.89
C PRO A 95 1.59 -16.26 -15.40
N SER A 96 1.77 -17.49 -14.92
CA SER A 96 0.95 -18.65 -15.29
C SER A 96 -0.32 -18.81 -14.42
N ILE A 97 -0.47 -18.02 -13.37
CA ILE A 97 -1.58 -18.14 -12.42
C ILE A 97 -2.57 -16.97 -12.62
N PRO A 98 -3.86 -17.25 -12.90
CA PRO A 98 -4.87 -16.20 -12.93
C PRO A 98 -5.05 -15.58 -11.54
N ILE A 99 -4.83 -14.27 -11.41
CA ILE A 99 -5.01 -13.53 -10.16
C ILE A 99 -6.30 -12.73 -10.22
N ASN A 100 -7.29 -13.14 -9.42
CA ASN A 100 -8.59 -12.49 -9.27
C ASN A 100 -8.64 -11.76 -7.93
N LEU A 101 -8.67 -10.43 -7.92
CA LEU A 101 -8.72 -9.65 -6.69
C LEU A 101 -9.99 -8.81 -6.66
N SER A 102 -10.71 -8.88 -5.55
CA SER A 102 -11.84 -8.00 -5.25
C SER A 102 -11.59 -7.23 -3.96
N VAL A 103 -12.16 -6.01 -3.89
CA VAL A 103 -12.02 -5.13 -2.73
C VAL A 103 -13.40 -4.84 -2.18
N GLU A 104 -13.57 -5.03 -0.87
CA GLU A 104 -14.75 -4.65 -0.11
C GLU A 104 -14.39 -3.61 0.94
N LEU A 105 -14.87 -2.41 0.75
CA LEU A 105 -14.60 -1.33 1.69
C LEU A 105 -15.69 -1.29 2.76
N GLN A 106 -15.26 -1.20 4.00
CA GLN A 106 -16.12 -1.05 5.19
C GLN A 106 -15.76 0.24 5.93
N PRO A 107 -16.04 1.41 5.33
CA PRO A 107 -15.64 2.68 5.89
C PRO A 107 -16.35 2.95 7.23
N GLY A 108 -15.56 3.30 8.24
CA GLY A 108 -16.06 3.65 9.57
C GLY A 108 -16.49 2.48 10.44
N LYS A 109 -16.33 1.23 10.00
CA LYS A 109 -16.62 0.05 10.83
C LYS A 109 -15.45 -0.32 11.73
N THR A 110 -15.76 -0.74 12.95
CA THR A 110 -14.85 -1.41 13.87
C THR A 110 -14.64 -2.87 13.44
N ALA A 111 -13.72 -3.60 14.08
CA ALA A 111 -13.50 -5.01 13.81
C ALA A 111 -14.77 -5.83 14.08
N GLU A 112 -15.46 -5.59 15.19
CA GLU A 112 -16.72 -6.24 15.57
C GLU A 112 -17.85 -5.97 14.55
N GLU A 113 -18.03 -4.70 14.15
CA GLU A 113 -19.03 -4.33 13.13
C GLU A 113 -18.72 -4.93 11.75
N ALA A 114 -17.46 -5.24 11.46
CA ALA A 114 -17.03 -5.87 10.22
C ALA A 114 -17.33 -7.37 10.20
N ASP A 115 -17.16 -8.06 11.32
CA ASP A 115 -17.24 -9.53 11.44
C ASP A 115 -18.54 -10.09 10.84
N THR A 116 -19.68 -9.52 11.16
CA THR A 116 -20.99 -9.94 10.64
C THR A 116 -21.08 -9.93 9.10
N THR A 117 -20.21 -9.16 8.44
CA THR A 117 -20.15 -9.04 6.97
C THR A 117 -19.10 -9.97 6.37
N LEU A 118 -18.01 -10.24 7.09
CA LEU A 118 -16.89 -11.04 6.61
C LEU A 118 -17.31 -12.44 6.17
N VAL A 119 -18.08 -13.16 7.00
CA VAL A 119 -18.55 -14.52 6.70
C VAL A 119 -19.36 -14.54 5.41
N LYS A 120 -20.33 -13.62 5.26
CA LYS A 120 -21.16 -13.51 4.04
C LYS A 120 -20.33 -13.24 2.79
N LEU A 121 -19.29 -12.39 2.90
CA LEU A 121 -18.40 -12.09 1.80
C LEU A 121 -17.58 -13.31 1.37
N VAL A 122 -17.06 -14.07 2.35
CA VAL A 122 -16.30 -15.28 2.06
C VAL A 122 -17.17 -16.37 1.45
N GLU A 123 -18.37 -16.58 1.96
CA GLU A 123 -19.34 -17.54 1.41
C GLU A 123 -19.70 -17.20 -0.05
N ALA A 124 -19.93 -15.91 -0.35
CA ALA A 124 -20.30 -15.45 -1.69
C ALA A 124 -19.13 -15.50 -2.69
N LYS A 125 -17.91 -15.12 -2.27
CA LYS A 125 -16.76 -14.95 -3.16
C LYS A 125 -15.82 -16.15 -3.18
N ARG A 126 -15.88 -17.02 -2.17
CA ARG A 126 -15.02 -18.21 -1.97
C ARG A 126 -13.53 -17.91 -2.24
N PRO A 127 -12.95 -16.92 -1.56
CA PRO A 127 -11.56 -16.54 -1.78
C PRO A 127 -10.60 -17.63 -1.30
N THR A 128 -9.47 -17.75 -1.97
CA THR A 128 -8.32 -18.53 -1.49
C THR A 128 -7.62 -17.79 -0.35
N LEU A 129 -7.57 -16.44 -0.46
CA LEU A 129 -6.91 -15.55 0.49
C LEU A 129 -7.82 -14.38 0.83
N VAL A 130 -7.99 -14.12 2.12
CA VAL A 130 -8.56 -12.87 2.64
C VAL A 130 -7.44 -12.01 3.20
N ILE A 131 -7.36 -10.77 2.76
CA ILE A 131 -6.49 -9.75 3.33
C ILE A 131 -7.39 -8.78 4.08
N TRP A 132 -7.32 -8.82 5.41
CA TRP A 132 -8.19 -8.01 6.26
C TRP A 132 -7.41 -6.88 6.93
N GLN A 133 -7.71 -5.64 6.54
CA GLN A 133 -7.17 -4.43 7.14
C GLN A 133 -8.17 -3.88 8.17
N THR A 134 -7.74 -3.77 9.44
CA THR A 134 -8.58 -3.31 10.55
C THR A 134 -7.79 -2.54 11.61
N GLY A 135 -8.45 -2.09 12.68
CA GLY A 135 -7.86 -1.49 13.88
C GLY A 135 -7.81 0.04 13.88
N THR A 136 -7.82 0.71 12.73
CA THR A 136 -7.76 2.19 12.70
C THR A 136 -9.03 2.83 13.24
N VAL A 137 -10.20 2.30 12.89
CA VAL A 137 -11.49 2.83 13.35
C VAL A 137 -11.69 2.52 14.85
N ASP A 138 -11.26 1.34 15.26
CA ASP A 138 -11.31 0.90 16.66
C ASP A 138 -10.50 1.85 17.53
N ALA A 139 -9.26 2.16 17.14
CA ALA A 139 -8.41 3.12 17.83
C ALA A 139 -9.00 4.55 17.83
N MET A 140 -9.60 4.99 16.71
CA MET A 140 -10.25 6.31 16.62
C MET A 140 -11.48 6.43 17.50
N ARG A 141 -12.21 5.34 17.72
CA ARG A 141 -13.40 5.27 18.57
C ARG A 141 -13.08 4.88 20.01
N SER A 142 -11.80 4.65 20.33
CA SER A 142 -11.34 4.20 21.64
C SER A 142 -12.08 2.93 22.10
N VAL A 143 -12.30 1.98 21.17
CA VAL A 143 -12.82 0.65 21.49
C VAL A 143 -11.87 0.03 22.52
N ASP A 144 -12.42 -0.66 23.53
CA ASP A 144 -11.57 -1.35 24.50
C ASP A 144 -10.58 -2.29 23.77
N PRO A 145 -9.29 -2.24 24.08
CA PRO A 145 -8.30 -3.04 23.40
C PRO A 145 -8.52 -4.56 23.52
N ASP A 146 -9.11 -5.04 24.62
CA ASP A 146 -9.42 -6.47 24.78
C ASP A 146 -10.64 -6.89 23.96
N ASP A 147 -11.67 -6.02 23.87
CA ASP A 147 -12.82 -6.23 23.00
C ASP A 147 -12.37 -6.25 21.52
N PHE A 148 -11.49 -5.31 21.14
CA PHE A 148 -10.89 -5.29 19.82
C PHE A 148 -10.14 -6.59 19.51
N ARG A 149 -9.33 -7.08 20.47
CA ARG A 149 -8.60 -8.35 20.31
C ARG A 149 -9.55 -9.52 20.10
N GLY A 150 -10.61 -9.60 20.91
CA GLY A 150 -11.65 -10.60 20.78
C GLY A 150 -12.29 -10.58 19.38
N ALA A 151 -12.75 -9.42 18.94
CA ALA A 151 -13.39 -9.25 17.63
C ALA A 151 -12.48 -9.62 16.46
N VAL A 152 -11.20 -9.25 16.49
CA VAL A 152 -10.24 -9.64 15.43
C VAL A 152 -9.99 -11.14 15.47
N GLY A 153 -9.87 -11.75 16.66
CA GLY A 153 -9.70 -13.19 16.82
C GLY A 153 -10.89 -13.98 16.25
N ASP A 154 -12.10 -13.59 16.62
CA ASP A 154 -13.34 -14.23 16.14
C ASP A 154 -13.46 -14.13 14.62
N GLY A 155 -13.19 -12.95 14.05
CA GLY A 155 -13.19 -12.77 12.60
C GLY A 155 -12.15 -13.65 11.90
N VAL A 156 -10.92 -13.77 12.43
CA VAL A 156 -9.90 -14.68 11.87
C VAL A 156 -10.38 -16.12 11.89
N VAL A 157 -10.92 -16.59 13.01
CA VAL A 157 -11.46 -17.95 13.14
C VAL A 157 -12.59 -18.19 12.14
N ALA A 158 -13.51 -17.24 11.99
CA ALA A 158 -14.61 -17.33 11.03
C ALA A 158 -14.11 -17.46 9.59
N LEU A 159 -13.11 -16.66 9.20
CA LEU A 159 -12.50 -16.70 7.87
C LEU A 159 -11.76 -18.01 7.60
N GLN A 160 -11.01 -18.53 8.57
CA GLN A 160 -10.32 -19.81 8.48
C GLN A 160 -11.31 -20.97 8.37
N ASN A 161 -12.37 -20.97 9.17
CA ASN A 161 -13.45 -21.98 9.12
C ASN A 161 -14.20 -21.97 7.78
N ALA A 162 -14.35 -20.80 7.16
CA ALA A 162 -14.92 -20.65 5.83
C ALA A 162 -13.96 -21.10 4.70
N GLY A 163 -12.76 -21.55 5.05
CA GLY A 163 -11.82 -22.20 4.15
C GLY A 163 -10.82 -21.28 3.46
N ALA A 164 -10.65 -20.04 3.87
CA ALA A 164 -9.65 -19.11 3.33
C ALA A 164 -8.37 -19.07 4.15
N ASP A 165 -7.23 -18.78 3.50
CA ASP A 165 -6.06 -18.25 4.21
C ASP A 165 -6.34 -16.79 4.60
N VAL A 166 -5.72 -16.31 5.67
CA VAL A 166 -5.92 -14.96 6.19
C VAL A 166 -4.57 -14.25 6.31
N VAL A 167 -4.50 -13.01 5.82
CA VAL A 167 -3.45 -12.04 6.14
C VAL A 167 -4.09 -10.85 6.84
N LEU A 168 -3.60 -10.52 8.02
CA LEU A 168 -3.99 -9.30 8.71
C LEU A 168 -3.11 -8.13 8.24
N ILE A 169 -3.72 -6.96 8.09
CA ILE A 169 -3.02 -5.68 7.91
C ILE A 169 -3.42 -4.76 9.05
N ASN A 170 -2.43 -4.26 9.80
CA ASN A 170 -2.68 -3.37 10.90
C ASN A 170 -2.92 -1.90 10.46
N LEU A 171 -2.92 -0.99 11.42
CA LEU A 171 -3.25 0.41 11.27
C LEU A 171 -2.36 1.12 10.26
N GLN A 172 -2.91 2.17 9.65
CA GLN A 172 -2.10 3.09 8.85
C GLN A 172 -1.31 4.01 9.78
N TYR A 173 0.00 4.15 9.52
CA TYR A 173 0.81 5.18 10.13
C TYR A 173 0.70 6.51 9.39
N SER A 174 0.62 7.58 10.14
CA SER A 174 1.07 8.92 9.77
C SER A 174 1.39 9.67 11.08
N PRO A 175 2.31 10.65 11.08
CA PRO A 175 2.58 11.44 12.28
C PRO A 175 1.32 12.09 12.87
N ARG A 176 0.39 12.53 12.01
CA ARG A 176 -0.89 13.07 12.44
C ARG A 176 -1.77 12.02 13.13
N THR A 177 -1.84 10.81 12.57
CA THR A 177 -2.61 9.72 13.17
C THR A 177 -2.05 9.35 14.54
N GLU A 178 -0.73 9.28 14.68
CA GLU A 178 -0.05 8.97 15.94
C GLU A 178 -0.35 9.99 17.05
N THR A 179 -0.62 11.26 16.70
CA THR A 179 -1.02 12.28 17.69
C THR A 179 -2.50 12.24 18.06
N MET A 180 -3.33 11.60 17.23
CA MET A 180 -4.79 11.59 17.40
C MET A 180 -5.32 10.32 18.07
N ILE A 181 -4.61 9.21 17.96
CA ILE A 181 -5.03 7.90 18.47
C ILE A 181 -3.91 7.23 19.27
N SER A 182 -4.28 6.45 20.28
CA SER A 182 -3.35 5.56 20.97
C SER A 182 -3.20 4.26 20.18
N ALA A 183 -2.28 4.22 19.20
CA ALA A 183 -2.08 3.07 18.35
C ALA A 183 -1.48 1.82 19.04
N PRO A 184 -0.54 1.93 20.00
CA PRO A 184 0.19 0.78 20.53
C PRO A 184 -0.70 -0.37 21.05
N PRO A 185 -1.76 -0.18 21.85
CA PRO A 185 -2.58 -1.30 22.31
C PRO A 185 -3.21 -2.11 21.18
N TYR A 186 -3.64 -1.46 20.12
CA TYR A 186 -4.24 -2.13 18.95
C TYR A 186 -3.20 -2.85 18.10
N LEU A 187 -2.01 -2.27 17.93
CA LEU A 187 -0.89 -2.92 17.23
C LEU A 187 -0.44 -4.19 17.96
N ASP A 188 -0.31 -4.11 19.28
CA ASP A 188 0.11 -5.25 20.10
C ASP A 188 -0.94 -6.36 20.10
N ASN A 189 -2.22 -6.01 20.24
CA ASN A 189 -3.30 -6.99 20.16
C ASN A 189 -3.40 -7.66 18.79
N MET A 190 -3.15 -6.96 17.68
CA MET A 190 -3.10 -7.60 16.37
C MET A 190 -1.92 -8.58 16.25
N ARG A 191 -0.76 -8.29 16.86
CA ARG A 191 0.37 -9.23 16.92
C ARG A 191 0.01 -10.48 17.73
N VAL A 192 -0.65 -10.28 18.88
CA VAL A 192 -1.12 -11.40 19.71
C VAL A 192 -2.10 -12.29 18.94
N VAL A 193 -3.11 -11.72 18.29
CA VAL A 193 -4.08 -12.47 17.48
C VAL A 193 -3.40 -13.21 16.33
N ALA A 194 -2.51 -12.54 15.59
CA ALA A 194 -1.78 -13.16 14.49
C ALA A 194 -0.98 -14.38 14.95
N GLN A 195 -0.31 -14.28 16.10
CA GLN A 195 0.44 -15.38 16.70
C GLN A 195 -0.47 -16.51 17.20
N GLN A 196 -1.55 -16.17 17.91
CA GLN A 196 -2.50 -17.16 18.46
C GLN A 196 -3.19 -18.00 17.41
N HIS A 197 -3.53 -17.39 16.28
CA HIS A 197 -4.24 -18.04 15.18
C HIS A 197 -3.32 -18.48 14.03
N ASN A 198 -2.00 -18.29 14.18
CA ASN A 198 -0.99 -18.64 13.19
C ASN A 198 -1.30 -18.04 11.80
N VAL A 199 -1.64 -16.75 11.75
CA VAL A 199 -1.87 -16.00 10.52
C VAL A 199 -0.82 -14.93 10.32
N PRO A 200 -0.35 -14.68 9.08
CA PRO A 200 0.59 -13.61 8.79
C PRO A 200 0.00 -12.22 9.12
N LEU A 201 0.81 -11.37 9.75
CA LEU A 201 0.51 -9.95 9.99
C LEU A 201 1.44 -9.06 9.18
N PHE A 202 0.90 -8.39 8.17
CA PHE A 202 1.61 -7.35 7.45
C PHE A 202 1.61 -6.05 8.27
N ASP A 203 2.75 -5.73 8.89
CA ASP A 203 2.89 -4.58 9.78
C ASP A 203 3.01 -3.27 8.97
N ARG A 204 1.86 -2.85 8.39
CA ARG A 204 1.75 -1.62 7.61
C ARG A 204 2.19 -0.39 8.40
N PHE A 205 1.88 -0.34 9.70
CA PHE A 205 2.24 0.78 10.56
C PHE A 205 3.77 0.93 10.64
N ALA A 206 4.48 -0.16 10.95
CA ALA A 206 5.93 -0.14 11.05
C ALA A 206 6.61 0.15 9.70
N ILE A 207 6.10 -0.41 8.60
CA ILE A 207 6.61 -0.16 7.25
C ILE A 207 6.47 1.32 6.88
N MET A 208 5.29 1.91 7.06
CA MET A 208 5.06 3.32 6.73
C MET A 208 5.85 4.26 7.63
N ARG A 209 6.01 3.90 8.93
CA ARG A 209 6.86 4.64 9.85
C ARG A 209 8.32 4.60 9.41
N HIS A 210 8.82 3.43 9.03
CA HIS A 210 10.18 3.28 8.51
C HIS A 210 10.42 4.20 7.29
N TRP A 211 9.51 4.23 6.33
CA TRP A 211 9.63 5.11 5.17
C TRP A 211 9.61 6.60 5.53
N ASN A 212 8.77 6.98 6.51
CA ASN A 212 8.73 8.35 7.00
C ASN A 212 10.05 8.74 7.69
N ASP A 213 10.55 7.88 8.56
CA ASP A 213 11.77 8.10 9.33
C ASP A 213 13.04 8.09 8.44
N ALA A 214 13.02 7.31 7.36
CA ALA A 214 14.07 7.29 6.34
C ALA A 214 14.01 8.50 5.37
N GLY A 215 12.92 9.28 5.42
CA GLY A 215 12.73 10.43 4.52
C GLY A 215 12.26 10.04 3.10
N ASP A 216 11.86 8.79 2.87
CA ASP A 216 11.33 8.32 1.58
C ASP A 216 9.99 9.00 1.25
N PHE A 217 9.17 9.22 2.28
CA PHE A 217 7.87 9.88 2.20
C PHE A 217 7.66 10.81 3.39
N ASP A 218 7.38 12.09 3.10
CA ASP A 218 6.89 13.03 4.09
C ASP A 218 5.40 12.78 4.35
N LEU A 219 5.09 11.89 5.28
CA LEU A 219 3.71 11.55 5.66
C LEU A 219 3.07 12.57 6.60
N PHE A 220 3.82 13.59 7.03
CA PHE A 220 3.31 14.67 7.88
C PHE A 220 2.60 15.76 7.06
N SER A 221 3.14 16.10 5.89
CA SER A 221 2.65 17.20 5.08
C SER A 221 1.31 16.89 4.42
N THR A 222 0.38 17.84 4.51
CA THR A 222 -0.91 17.80 3.79
C THR A 222 -0.80 18.35 2.35
N VAL A 223 0.37 18.88 1.98
CA VAL A 223 0.56 19.61 0.71
C VAL A 223 0.79 18.67 -0.49
N HIS A 224 1.13 17.41 -0.25
CA HIS A 224 1.59 16.50 -1.31
C HIS A 224 0.48 15.89 -2.19
N GLY A 225 -0.78 16.16 -1.92
CA GLY A 225 -1.89 15.77 -2.77
C GLY A 225 -1.97 14.25 -3.09
N PRO A 226 -2.72 13.90 -4.16
CA PRO A 226 -2.97 12.49 -4.51
C PRO A 226 -1.71 11.74 -5.00
N ASP A 227 -0.67 12.42 -5.47
CA ASP A 227 0.51 11.76 -6.04
C ASP A 227 1.37 11.09 -4.96
N MET A 228 1.51 11.69 -3.79
CA MET A 228 2.15 11.04 -2.65
C MET A 228 1.38 9.78 -2.25
N ALA A 229 0.06 9.85 -2.13
CA ALA A 229 -0.76 8.69 -1.82
C ALA A 229 -0.57 7.57 -2.85
N LYS A 230 -0.56 7.87 -4.14
CA LYS A 230 -0.30 6.88 -5.21
C LYS A 230 1.07 6.20 -5.06
N ARG A 231 2.10 6.97 -4.76
CA ARG A 231 3.46 6.45 -4.53
C ARG A 231 3.51 5.52 -3.33
N VAL A 232 2.97 5.94 -2.18
CA VAL A 232 2.91 5.11 -0.96
C VAL A 232 2.12 3.83 -1.23
N HIS A 233 0.96 3.91 -1.88
CA HIS A 233 0.16 2.74 -2.21
C HIS A 233 0.87 1.81 -3.21
N ALA A 234 1.64 2.34 -4.16
CA ALA A 234 2.45 1.51 -5.05
C ALA A 234 3.52 0.72 -4.28
N CYS A 235 4.19 1.36 -3.32
CA CYS A 235 5.16 0.70 -2.44
C CYS A 235 4.51 -0.36 -1.55
N LEU A 236 3.36 -0.03 -0.93
CA LEU A 236 2.61 -0.99 -0.11
C LEU A 236 2.18 -2.22 -0.91
N GLY A 237 1.68 -2.04 -2.14
CA GLY A 237 1.26 -3.17 -2.98
C GLY A 237 2.42 -4.11 -3.33
N ARG A 238 3.60 -3.57 -3.64
CA ARG A 238 4.80 -4.38 -3.90
C ARG A 238 5.30 -5.08 -2.64
N ALA A 239 5.36 -4.38 -1.50
CA ALA A 239 5.78 -4.95 -0.23
C ALA A 239 4.83 -6.08 0.22
N LEU A 240 3.51 -5.87 0.09
CA LEU A 240 2.51 -6.88 0.41
C LEU A 240 2.58 -8.09 -0.53
N SER A 241 2.87 -7.88 -1.83
CA SER A 241 3.10 -8.99 -2.77
C SER A 241 4.27 -9.86 -2.33
N LYS A 242 5.41 -9.25 -1.98
CA LYS A 242 6.57 -9.97 -1.47
C LYS A 242 6.24 -10.73 -0.19
N PHE A 243 5.54 -10.08 0.75
CA PHE A 243 5.12 -10.70 2.00
C PHE A 243 4.20 -11.93 1.79
N VAL A 244 3.21 -11.83 0.89
CA VAL A 244 2.32 -12.95 0.56
C VAL A 244 3.08 -14.10 -0.08
N LEU A 245 4.01 -13.82 -1.00
CA LEU A 245 4.83 -14.84 -1.65
C LEU A 245 5.78 -15.53 -0.65
N ASP A 246 6.38 -14.78 0.28
CA ASP A 246 7.20 -15.33 1.35
C ASP A 246 6.37 -16.24 2.27
N ALA A 247 5.21 -15.78 2.75
CA ALA A 247 4.30 -16.57 3.58
C ALA A 247 3.79 -17.84 2.88
N ALA A 248 3.64 -17.80 1.56
CA ALA A 248 3.29 -18.97 0.74
C ALA A 248 4.51 -19.83 0.35
N ARG A 249 5.73 -19.45 0.75
CA ARG A 249 7.00 -20.12 0.36
C ARG A 249 7.17 -20.26 -1.15
N LEU A 250 6.76 -19.23 -1.90
CA LEU A 250 6.83 -19.21 -3.36
C LEU A 250 8.05 -18.47 -3.90
N ASP A 251 8.67 -17.59 -3.10
CA ASP A 251 9.87 -16.82 -3.50
C ASP A 251 11.09 -17.72 -3.75
N GLN A 252 11.15 -18.89 -3.11
CA GLN A 252 12.27 -19.83 -3.26
C GLN A 252 12.14 -20.76 -4.48
N ALA A 253 10.94 -20.88 -5.05
CA ALA A 253 10.69 -21.80 -6.16
C ALA A 253 11.16 -21.26 -7.54
N GLN A 254 11.53 -19.98 -7.63
CA GLN A 254 12.03 -19.34 -8.86
C GLN A 254 13.56 -19.29 -8.95
N GLN A 255 14.30 -19.81 -7.97
CA GLN A 255 15.76 -19.82 -7.95
C GLN A 255 16.39 -21.19 -8.30
N ASN A 256 15.57 -22.20 -8.65
CA ASN A 256 16.03 -23.53 -9.09
C ASN A 256 15.75 -23.79 -10.58
#